data_ae30b21267e00801cf4b82b0cc01cb88
#
_entry.id   ae30b21267e00801cf4b82b0cc01cb88
#
_cell.length_a   1.000
_cell.length_b   1.000
_cell.length_c   1.000
_cell.angle_alpha   90.00
_cell.angle_beta   90.00
_cell.angle_gamma   90.00
#
_symmetry.space_group_name_H-M   'P 1'
#
loop_
_entity.id
_entity.type
_entity.pdbx_description
1 polymer ?
#
loop_
_entity_poly.entity_id
_entity_poly.type
_entity_poly.pdbx_seq_one_letter_code
_entity_poly.pdbx_strand_id
1 'polypeptide(L)'
;MIEKFLDGNKRFLEEDFDKDPEHYGPLASAQHPLVLWIGCSDSRVNPERITGAKAGEIFVQRNIGNIVPVHDWNFATVLEYAVNHLMVGDIAVCGHSDCGAIKGLDHESTDAYIPLWR
;
A
#
# COMPACT_ATOMS: atom_id res chain seq x y z
N MET A 1 11.00 -17.25 12.45
CA MET A 1 10.14 -16.66 11.42
C MET A 1 10.39 -15.18 11.23
N ILE A 2 10.30 -14.40 12.27
CA ILE A 2 10.60 -12.96 12.16
C ILE A 2 12.07 -12.70 11.82
N GLU A 3 12.96 -13.59 12.21
CA GLU A 3 14.39 -13.48 11.95
C GLU A 3 14.71 -13.34 10.46
N LYS A 4 13.97 -14.05 9.61
CA LYS A 4 14.10 -13.92 8.16
C LYS A 4 13.91 -12.47 7.69
N PHE A 5 12.95 -11.76 8.27
CA PHE A 5 12.66 -10.38 7.88
C PHE A 5 13.65 -9.40 8.50
N LEU A 6 14.16 -9.69 9.69
CA LEU A 6 15.23 -8.90 10.29
C LEU A 6 16.51 -9.03 9.48
N ASP A 7 16.85 -10.23 9.04
CA ASP A 7 17.99 -10.46 8.16
C ASP A 7 17.79 -9.77 6.80
N GLY A 8 16.57 -9.81 6.27
CA GLY A 8 16.21 -9.08 5.05
C GLY A 8 16.36 -7.57 5.19
N ASN A 9 16.00 -7.03 6.34
CA ASN A 9 16.19 -5.60 6.62
C ASN A 9 17.68 -5.23 6.67
N LYS A 10 18.53 -6.07 7.25
CA LYS A 10 19.98 -5.84 7.22
C LYS A 10 20.52 -5.82 5.80
N ARG A 11 20.07 -6.76 4.96
CA ARG A 11 20.47 -6.78 3.55
C ARG A 11 20.00 -5.51 2.82
N PHE A 12 18.80 -5.05 3.08
CA PHE A 12 18.30 -3.80 2.52
C PHE A 12 19.21 -2.63 2.87
N LEU A 13 19.61 -2.49 4.13
CA LEU A 13 20.48 -1.42 4.57
C LEU A 13 21.85 -1.48 3.88
N GLU A 14 22.43 -2.68 3.78
CA GLU A 14 23.78 -2.87 3.25
C GLU A 14 23.83 -2.82 1.71
N GLU A 15 22.83 -3.38 1.04
CA GLU A 15 22.84 -3.60 -0.39
C GLU A 15 22.06 -2.57 -1.19
N ASP A 16 21.14 -1.84 -0.56
CA ASP A 16 20.30 -0.83 -1.21
C ASP A 16 20.48 0.54 -0.56
N PHE A 17 20.06 0.70 0.69
CA PHE A 17 20.04 1.99 1.37
C PHE A 17 21.41 2.65 1.43
N ASP A 18 22.43 1.94 1.90
CA ASP A 18 23.78 2.49 2.05
C ASP A 18 24.47 2.76 0.70
N LYS A 19 24.00 2.08 -0.35
CA LYS A 19 24.62 2.19 -1.68
C LYS A 19 23.95 3.21 -2.58
N ASP A 20 22.84 3.78 -2.18
CA ASP A 20 22.10 4.75 -3.00
C ASP A 20 21.73 6.00 -2.20
N PRO A 21 22.73 6.75 -1.69
CA PRO A 21 22.45 7.96 -0.92
C PRO A 21 21.82 9.06 -1.75
N GLU A 22 21.99 9.06 -3.06
CA GLU A 22 21.37 10.06 -3.95
C GLU A 22 19.86 9.91 -3.99
N HIS A 23 19.37 8.66 -3.91
CA HIS A 23 17.93 8.37 -3.87
C HIS A 23 17.36 8.56 -2.46
N TYR A 24 18.00 7.97 -1.44
CA TYR A 24 17.46 7.97 -0.07
C TYR A 24 17.71 9.24 0.71
N GLY A 25 18.77 9.98 0.39
CA GLY A 25 19.11 11.21 1.10
C GLY A 25 17.96 12.21 1.13
N PRO A 26 17.41 12.62 -0.03
CA PRO A 26 16.28 13.55 -0.07
C PRO A 26 15.01 13.02 0.62
N LEU A 27 14.80 11.69 0.62
CA LEU A 27 13.63 11.09 1.26
C LEU A 27 13.64 11.19 2.79
N ALA A 28 14.78 11.49 3.39
CA ALA A 28 14.87 11.65 4.84
C ALA A 28 14.04 12.83 5.36
N SER A 29 13.80 13.85 4.55
CA SER A 29 13.12 15.07 4.95
C SER A 29 11.84 15.37 4.18
N ALA A 30 11.60 14.72 3.04
CA ALA A 30 10.43 15.00 2.20
C ALA A 30 10.06 13.80 1.34
N GLN A 31 8.81 13.78 0.87
CA GLN A 31 8.34 12.82 -0.12
C GLN A 31 7.50 13.54 -1.18
N HIS A 32 7.61 13.07 -2.40
CA HIS A 32 6.85 13.61 -3.52
C HIS A 32 6.30 12.47 -4.39
N PRO A 33 5.39 11.64 -3.85
CA PRO A 33 4.84 10.55 -4.61
C PRO A 33 4.01 11.05 -5.79
N LEU A 34 4.03 10.29 -6.87
CA LEU A 34 3.32 10.63 -8.10
C LEU A 34 1.86 10.21 -8.05
N VAL A 35 1.57 9.14 -7.32
CA VAL A 35 0.29 8.43 -7.35
C VAL A 35 -0.13 8.04 -5.93
N LEU A 36 -1.43 8.19 -5.64
CA LEU A 36 -2.07 7.46 -4.56
C LEU A 36 -2.52 6.10 -5.10
N TRP A 37 -1.98 5.05 -4.53
CA TRP A 37 -2.31 3.67 -4.90
C TRP A 37 -3.26 3.08 -3.88
N ILE A 38 -4.43 2.63 -4.34
CA ILE A 38 -5.43 1.96 -3.50
C ILE A 38 -5.47 0.49 -3.93
N GLY A 39 -5.05 -0.39 -3.06
CA GLY A 39 -4.91 -1.79 -3.36
C GLY A 39 -5.44 -2.72 -2.28
N CYS A 40 -5.43 -4.01 -2.60
CA CYS A 40 -5.80 -5.06 -1.66
C CYS A 40 -4.66 -5.36 -0.68
N SER A 41 -5.02 -5.75 0.54
CA SER A 41 -4.06 -6.23 1.54
C SER A 41 -3.47 -7.60 1.21
N ASP A 42 -3.95 -8.24 0.15
CA ASP A 42 -3.47 -9.55 -0.29
C ASP A 42 -1.95 -9.56 -0.43
N SER A 43 -1.30 -10.52 0.24
CA SER A 43 0.15 -10.60 0.31
C SER A 43 0.84 -10.88 -1.04
N ARG A 44 0.08 -11.33 -2.04
CA ARG A 44 0.59 -11.69 -3.35
C ARG A 44 0.77 -10.49 -4.28
N VAL A 45 0.10 -9.36 -3.97
CA VAL A 45 0.13 -8.15 -4.81
C VAL A 45 0.82 -7.00 -4.08
N ASN A 46 2.13 -7.02 -4.09
CA ASN A 46 2.93 -5.94 -3.51
C ASN A 46 3.01 -4.78 -4.51
N PRO A 47 2.49 -3.60 -4.18
CA PRO A 47 2.40 -2.50 -5.12
C PRO A 47 3.73 -2.10 -5.75
N GLU A 48 4.78 -2.00 -4.95
CA GLU A 48 6.10 -1.58 -5.44
C GLU A 48 6.72 -2.62 -6.36
N ARG A 49 6.55 -3.91 -6.04
CA ARG A 49 7.11 -4.98 -6.86
C ARG A 49 6.44 -5.08 -8.22
N ILE A 50 5.12 -4.98 -8.26
CA ILE A 50 4.39 -5.17 -9.53
C ILE A 50 4.46 -3.96 -10.44
N THR A 51 4.81 -2.79 -9.90
CA THR A 51 4.94 -1.56 -10.69
C THR A 51 6.40 -1.18 -10.95
N GLY A 52 7.35 -1.81 -10.26
CA GLY A 52 8.74 -1.39 -10.33
C GLY A 52 9.01 -0.05 -9.66
N ALA A 53 8.10 0.41 -8.79
CA ALA A 53 8.26 1.67 -8.10
C ALA A 53 9.37 1.61 -7.06
N LYS A 54 10.12 2.69 -6.94
CA LYS A 54 11.11 2.89 -5.89
C LYS A 54 10.46 3.55 -4.67
N ALA A 55 11.14 3.47 -3.54
CA ALA A 55 10.69 4.17 -2.33
C ALA A 55 10.42 5.65 -2.61
N GLY A 56 9.30 6.15 -2.16
CA GLY A 56 8.89 7.55 -2.33
C GLY A 56 8.07 7.84 -3.57
N GLU A 57 7.94 6.90 -4.51
CA GLU A 57 7.24 7.16 -5.77
C GLU A 57 5.74 6.99 -5.69
N ILE A 58 5.24 6.09 -4.83
CA ILE A 58 3.81 5.86 -4.65
C ILE A 58 3.42 5.97 -3.18
N PHE A 59 2.25 6.56 -2.93
CA PHE A 59 1.63 6.64 -1.62
C PHE A 59 0.54 5.58 -1.54
N VAL A 60 0.63 4.66 -0.59
CA VAL A 60 -0.12 3.40 -0.65
C VAL A 60 -1.17 3.33 0.45
N GLN A 61 -2.42 3.04 0.06
CA GLN A 61 -3.50 2.64 0.96
C GLN A 61 -3.95 1.24 0.57
N ARG A 62 -3.95 0.31 1.53
CA ARG A 62 -4.37 -1.08 1.29
C ARG A 62 -5.45 -1.49 2.29
N ASN A 63 -6.44 -2.20 1.79
CA ASN A 63 -7.49 -2.77 2.62
C ASN A 63 -7.96 -4.10 2.03
N ILE A 64 -8.88 -4.77 2.70
CA ILE A 64 -9.46 -6.01 2.21
C ILE A 64 -10.35 -5.70 1.01
N GLY A 65 -9.92 -6.12 -0.19
CA GLY A 65 -10.67 -5.98 -1.42
C GLY A 65 -10.47 -4.66 -2.16
N ASN A 66 -9.44 -3.88 -1.87
CA ASN A 66 -9.16 -2.59 -2.52
C ASN A 66 -10.40 -1.70 -2.63
N ILE A 67 -11.15 -1.62 -1.55
CA ILE A 67 -12.40 -0.87 -1.48
C ILE A 67 -12.11 0.63 -1.30
N VAL A 68 -12.96 1.48 -1.92
CA VAL A 68 -13.01 2.91 -1.63
C VAL A 68 -14.21 3.12 -0.69
N PRO A 69 -14.00 3.09 0.63
CA PRO A 69 -15.10 3.11 1.59
C PRO A 69 -15.65 4.52 1.79
N VAL A 70 -16.97 4.60 2.06
CA VAL A 70 -17.66 5.88 2.25
C VAL A 70 -17.47 6.42 3.67
N HIS A 71 -17.44 5.53 4.67
CA HIS A 71 -17.38 5.90 6.08
C HIS A 71 -16.19 5.23 6.77
N ASP A 72 -14.99 5.64 6.39
CA ASP A 72 -13.76 5.11 6.97
C ASP A 72 -12.76 6.25 7.12
N TRP A 73 -12.48 6.62 8.35
CA TRP A 73 -11.57 7.72 8.66
C TRP A 73 -10.13 7.44 8.24
N ASN A 74 -9.71 6.19 8.31
CA ASN A 74 -8.38 5.81 7.86
C ASN A 74 -8.21 6.10 6.37
N PHE A 75 -9.13 5.59 5.56
CA PHE A 75 -9.11 5.84 4.11
C PHE A 75 -9.23 7.33 3.80
N ALA A 76 -10.19 8.00 4.43
CA ALA A 76 -10.43 9.43 4.19
C ALA A 76 -9.21 10.28 4.51
N THR A 77 -8.51 9.95 5.61
CA THR A 77 -7.29 10.68 6.01
C THR A 77 -6.17 10.49 5.00
N VAL A 78 -5.97 9.26 4.51
CA VAL A 78 -4.96 8.98 3.48
C VAL A 78 -5.29 9.73 2.19
N LEU A 79 -6.54 9.71 1.77
CA LEU A 79 -6.99 10.42 0.56
C LEU A 79 -6.78 11.94 0.70
N GLU A 80 -7.21 12.51 1.81
CA GLU A 80 -7.04 13.94 2.06
C GLU A 80 -5.57 14.36 2.06
N TYR A 81 -4.73 13.58 2.73
CA TYR A 81 -3.31 13.86 2.78
C TYR A 81 -2.66 13.78 1.39
N ALA A 82 -2.99 12.74 0.63
CA ALA A 82 -2.45 12.55 -0.71
C ALA A 82 -2.82 13.69 -1.66
N VAL A 83 -4.08 14.12 -1.61
CA VAL A 83 -4.60 15.15 -2.52
C VAL A 83 -4.22 16.55 -2.07
N ASN A 84 -4.44 16.87 -0.79
CA ASN A 84 -4.31 18.24 -0.30
C ASN A 84 -2.88 18.61 0.13
N HIS A 85 -2.10 17.65 0.58
CA HIS A 85 -0.74 17.90 1.09
C HIS A 85 0.35 17.38 0.15
N LEU A 86 0.22 16.16 -0.35
CA LEU A 86 1.20 15.60 -1.28
C LEU A 86 0.94 15.99 -2.72
N MET A 87 -0.28 16.39 -3.05
CA MET A 87 -0.69 16.82 -4.38
C MET A 87 -0.32 15.80 -5.46
N VAL A 88 -0.68 14.53 -5.22
CA VAL A 88 -0.44 13.47 -6.20
C VAL A 88 -1.14 13.78 -7.53
N GLY A 89 -0.51 13.37 -8.63
CA GLY A 89 -1.07 13.62 -9.96
C GLY A 89 -2.19 12.67 -10.35
N ASP A 90 -2.18 11.46 -9.81
CA ASP A 90 -3.13 10.40 -10.16
C ASP A 90 -3.54 9.60 -8.94
N ILE A 91 -4.72 8.98 -9.04
CA ILE A 91 -5.22 8.02 -8.07
C ILE A 91 -5.49 6.72 -8.83
N ALA A 92 -4.83 5.64 -8.42
CA ALA A 92 -5.00 4.33 -9.02
C ALA A 92 -5.72 3.39 -8.05
N VAL A 93 -6.77 2.74 -8.52
CA VAL A 93 -7.42 1.65 -7.80
C VAL A 93 -7.04 0.35 -8.49
N CYS A 94 -6.33 -0.51 -7.79
CA CYS A 94 -5.81 -1.74 -8.37
C CYS A 94 -6.52 -2.97 -7.79
N GLY A 95 -7.30 -3.63 -8.62
CA GLY A 95 -7.85 -4.96 -8.33
C GLY A 95 -6.86 -6.05 -8.73
N HIS A 96 -7.14 -7.29 -8.32
CA HIS A 96 -6.34 -8.43 -8.70
C HIS A 96 -7.19 -9.69 -8.85
N SER A 97 -6.66 -10.67 -9.57
CA SER A 97 -7.32 -11.97 -9.70
C SER A 97 -7.30 -12.73 -8.37
N ASP A 98 -8.26 -13.62 -8.20
CA ASP A 98 -8.39 -14.46 -7.02
C ASP A 98 -8.46 -13.67 -5.70
N CYS A 99 -9.14 -12.55 -5.71
CA CYS A 99 -9.33 -11.73 -4.51
C CYS A 99 -10.29 -12.42 -3.54
N GLY A 100 -9.82 -12.69 -2.33
CA GLY A 100 -10.63 -13.35 -1.29
C GLY A 100 -11.87 -12.55 -0.90
N ALA A 101 -11.78 -11.22 -0.91
CA ALA A 101 -12.92 -10.36 -0.61
C ALA A 101 -14.01 -10.48 -1.66
N ILE A 102 -13.64 -10.46 -2.93
CA ILE A 102 -14.60 -10.62 -4.04
C ILE A 102 -15.21 -12.01 -4.05
N LYS A 103 -14.38 -13.04 -3.87
CA LYS A 103 -14.86 -14.44 -3.78
C LYS A 103 -15.81 -14.66 -2.60
N GLY A 104 -15.58 -13.94 -1.51
CA GLY A 104 -16.40 -14.04 -0.31
C GLY A 104 -17.76 -13.35 -0.37
N LEU A 105 -18.02 -12.54 -1.40
CA LEU A 105 -19.29 -11.81 -1.51
C LEU A 105 -20.52 -12.72 -1.59
N ASP A 106 -20.35 -13.90 -2.18
CA ASP A 106 -21.43 -14.88 -2.36
C ASP A 106 -21.55 -15.88 -1.20
N HIS A 107 -20.74 -15.69 -0.15
CA HIS A 107 -20.71 -16.60 0.99
C HIS A 107 -21.09 -15.87 2.28
N GLU A 108 -21.84 -16.57 3.14
CA GLU A 108 -22.12 -16.06 4.47
C GLU A 108 -20.86 -16.16 5.34
N SER A 109 -20.71 -15.21 6.25
CA SER A 109 -19.62 -15.21 7.21
C SER A 109 -20.16 -15.01 8.62
N THR A 110 -19.60 -15.75 9.57
CA THR A 110 -19.89 -15.60 11.00
C THR A 110 -18.89 -14.67 11.70
N ASP A 111 -17.98 -14.08 10.94
CA ASP A 111 -17.01 -13.13 11.48
C ASP A 111 -17.68 -11.83 11.90
N ALA A 112 -17.04 -11.11 12.82
CA ALA A 112 -17.60 -9.88 13.39
C ALA A 112 -17.53 -8.70 12.41
N TYR A 113 -16.42 -8.56 11.68
CA TYR A 113 -16.14 -7.36 10.88
C TYR A 113 -16.24 -7.58 9.38
N ILE A 114 -15.89 -8.76 8.89
CA ILE A 114 -15.88 -9.03 7.45
C ILE A 114 -17.23 -8.75 6.80
N PRO A 115 -18.38 -9.20 7.37
CA PRO A 115 -19.68 -8.89 6.78
C PRO A 115 -20.00 -7.40 6.73
N LEU A 116 -19.48 -6.62 7.66
CA LEU A 116 -19.72 -5.17 7.73
C LEU A 116 -18.89 -4.39 6.71
N TRP A 117 -17.76 -4.94 6.31
CA TRP A 117 -16.84 -4.27 5.41
C TRP A 117 -17.25 -4.36 3.95
N ARG A 118 -17.85 -5.44 3.55
CA ARG A 118 -18.16 -5.76 2.15
C ARG A 118 -19.60 -5.44 1.71
#